data_11531d9e4397d66d8823da7e077dd479
#
_entry.id   11531d9e4397d66d8823da7e077dd479
#
_cell.length_a   1.000
_cell.length_b   1.000
_cell.length_c   1.000
_cell.angle_alpha   90.00
_cell.angle_beta   90.00
_cell.angle_gamma   90.00
#
_symmetry.space_group_name_H-M   'P 1'
#
loop_
_entity.id
_entity.type
_entity.pdbx_description
1 polymer ?
#
loop_
_entity_poly.entity_id
_entity_poly.type
_entity_poly.pdbx_seq_one_letter_code
_entity_poly.pdbx_strand_id
1 'polypeptide(L)'
;MKKIMQINFMFFLFLSFVAQVQAESQNADRVRGQIVNEARKGGYQLITPEELKKEYLTDPAAFLLVDTRQEWSYQMQHIQGALHIDFAPTWWNQYSPVTRSEIKKLLGPDKNKKVIFY
;
A
#
# COMPACT_ATOMS: atom_id res chain seq x y z
N MET A 1 -50.78 -13.80 -6.65
CA MET A 1 -50.11 -12.47 -6.77
C MET A 1 -48.93 -12.25 -5.80
N LYS A 2 -49.03 -12.63 -4.53
CA LYS A 2 -47.92 -12.42 -3.56
C LYS A 2 -46.59 -13.14 -3.90
N LYS A 3 -46.62 -14.35 -4.50
CA LYS A 3 -45.42 -15.12 -4.85
C LYS A 3 -44.61 -14.51 -6.00
N ILE A 4 -45.27 -13.90 -6.98
CA ILE A 4 -44.57 -13.26 -8.14
C ILE A 4 -43.86 -11.99 -7.70
N MET A 5 -44.41 -11.24 -6.77
CA MET A 5 -43.79 -10.02 -6.23
C MET A 5 -42.55 -10.32 -5.38
N GLN A 6 -42.52 -11.42 -4.65
CA GLN A 6 -41.34 -11.85 -3.87
C GLN A 6 -40.16 -12.29 -4.79
N ILE A 7 -40.44 -12.97 -5.90
CA ILE A 7 -39.41 -13.40 -6.86
C ILE A 7 -38.77 -12.20 -7.53
N ASN A 8 -39.56 -11.20 -7.93
CA ASN A 8 -39.02 -9.96 -8.54
C ASN A 8 -38.16 -9.16 -7.57
N PHE A 9 -38.54 -9.09 -6.30
CA PHE A 9 -37.76 -8.36 -5.30
C PHE A 9 -36.42 -9.04 -5.01
N MET A 10 -36.39 -10.36 -4.91
CA MET A 10 -35.15 -11.13 -4.71
C MET A 10 -34.21 -11.06 -5.93
N PHE A 11 -34.75 -11.06 -7.13
CA PHE A 11 -33.98 -10.89 -8.37
C PHE A 11 -33.34 -9.50 -8.48
N PHE A 12 -34.07 -8.46 -8.04
CA PHE A 12 -33.55 -7.07 -8.02
C PHE A 12 -32.43 -6.89 -7.00
N LEU A 13 -32.52 -7.51 -5.83
CA LEU A 13 -31.46 -7.51 -4.82
C LEU A 13 -30.20 -8.23 -5.31
N PHE A 14 -30.36 -9.35 -6.02
CA PHE A 14 -29.24 -10.09 -6.59
C PHE A 14 -28.52 -9.29 -7.68
N LEU A 15 -29.24 -8.63 -8.56
CA LEU A 15 -28.67 -7.76 -9.60
C LEU A 15 -27.89 -6.56 -8.99
N SER A 16 -28.41 -5.94 -7.93
CA SER A 16 -27.71 -4.84 -7.25
C SER A 16 -26.42 -5.30 -6.58
N PHE A 17 -26.40 -6.49 -6.00
CA PHE A 17 -25.21 -7.06 -5.39
C PHE A 17 -24.12 -7.38 -6.42
N VAL A 18 -24.48 -7.97 -7.56
CA VAL A 18 -23.54 -8.24 -8.65
C VAL A 18 -22.92 -6.95 -9.20
N ALA A 19 -23.74 -5.90 -9.37
CA ALA A 19 -23.24 -4.61 -9.85
C ALA A 19 -22.24 -3.95 -8.86
N GLN A 20 -22.45 -4.08 -7.56
CA GLN A 20 -21.53 -3.58 -6.55
C GLN A 20 -20.18 -4.31 -6.58
N VAL A 21 -20.19 -5.63 -6.67
CA VAL A 21 -18.94 -6.44 -6.76
C VAL A 21 -18.14 -6.09 -8.02
N GLN A 22 -18.80 -5.88 -9.15
CA GLN A 22 -18.13 -5.48 -10.39
C GLN A 22 -17.53 -4.07 -10.30
N ALA A 23 -18.22 -3.12 -9.68
CA ALA A 23 -17.72 -1.77 -9.51
C ALA A 23 -16.48 -1.72 -8.59
N GLU A 24 -16.46 -2.53 -7.54
CA GLU A 24 -15.33 -2.66 -6.63
C GLU A 24 -14.10 -3.27 -7.32
N SER A 25 -14.30 -4.32 -8.12
CA SER A 25 -13.25 -4.95 -8.92
C SER A 25 -12.63 -3.97 -9.92
N GLN A 26 -13.44 -3.23 -10.66
CA GLN A 26 -12.94 -2.22 -11.62
C GLN A 26 -12.16 -1.09 -10.94
N ASN A 27 -12.59 -0.68 -9.74
CA ASN A 27 -11.87 0.33 -8.97
C ASN A 27 -10.50 -0.18 -8.50
N ALA A 28 -10.43 -1.42 -8.03
CA ALA A 28 -9.19 -2.06 -7.63
C ALA A 28 -8.19 -2.17 -8.81
N ASP A 29 -8.64 -2.59 -9.97
CA ASP A 29 -7.82 -2.69 -11.18
C ASP A 29 -7.29 -1.32 -11.63
N ARG A 30 -8.11 -0.29 -11.55
CA ARG A 30 -7.71 1.08 -11.87
C ARG A 30 -6.63 1.59 -10.93
N VAL A 31 -6.81 1.40 -9.61
CA VAL A 31 -5.83 1.80 -8.60
C VAL A 31 -4.51 1.04 -8.79
N ARG A 32 -4.58 -0.26 -9.04
CA ARG A 32 -3.39 -1.08 -9.33
C ARG A 32 -2.64 -0.58 -10.57
N GLY A 33 -3.36 -0.25 -11.64
CA GLY A 33 -2.78 0.34 -12.85
C GLY A 33 -2.08 1.67 -12.59
N GLN A 34 -2.65 2.52 -11.74
CA GLN A 34 -2.02 3.79 -11.32
C GLN A 34 -0.71 3.54 -10.57
N ILE A 35 -0.71 2.65 -9.57
CA ILE A 35 0.47 2.30 -8.78
C ILE A 35 1.60 1.77 -9.66
N VAL A 36 1.29 0.86 -10.59
CA VAL A 36 2.28 0.32 -11.55
C VAL A 36 2.87 1.42 -12.44
N ASN A 37 2.04 2.34 -12.89
CA ASN A 37 2.48 3.46 -13.74
C ASN A 37 3.37 4.44 -12.98
N GLU A 38 3.03 4.74 -11.72
CA GLU A 38 3.84 5.57 -10.84
C GLU A 38 5.19 4.91 -10.53
N ALA A 39 5.20 3.62 -10.23
CA ALA A 39 6.42 2.86 -9.99
C ALA A 39 7.36 2.94 -11.21
N ARG A 40 6.83 2.77 -12.40
CA ARG A 40 7.61 2.89 -13.64
C ARG A 40 8.17 4.30 -13.86
N LYS A 41 7.37 5.33 -13.60
CA LYS A 41 7.81 6.74 -13.71
C LYS A 41 8.85 7.11 -12.66
N GLY A 42 8.69 6.59 -11.44
CA GLY A 42 9.58 6.84 -10.31
C GLY A 42 10.87 6.00 -10.32
N GLY A 43 10.96 5.00 -11.19
CA GLY A 43 12.11 4.10 -11.27
C GLY A 43 12.26 3.16 -10.08
N TYR A 44 11.17 2.84 -9.37
CA TYR A 44 11.16 1.88 -8.28
C TYR A 44 10.39 0.60 -8.63
N GLN A 45 10.69 -0.46 -7.92
CA GLN A 45 10.06 -1.77 -8.11
C GLN A 45 8.95 -1.97 -7.08
N LEU A 46 7.89 -2.66 -7.50
CA LEU A 46 6.87 -3.15 -6.59
C LEU A 46 7.24 -4.55 -6.13
N ILE A 47 7.02 -4.83 -4.87
CA ILE A 47 7.21 -6.13 -4.26
C ILE A 47 5.91 -6.59 -3.61
N THR A 48 5.56 -7.85 -3.75
CA THR A 48 4.39 -8.43 -3.08
C THR A 48 4.70 -8.76 -1.61
N PRO A 49 3.68 -8.88 -0.75
CA PRO A 49 3.89 -9.33 0.64
C PRO A 49 4.57 -10.70 0.73
N GLU A 50 4.28 -11.60 -0.19
CA GLU A 50 4.87 -12.94 -0.25
C GLU A 50 6.35 -12.89 -0.62
N GLU A 51 6.72 -12.07 -1.60
CA GLU A 51 8.11 -11.84 -1.99
C GLU A 51 8.89 -11.17 -0.86
N LEU A 52 8.32 -10.13 -0.22
CA LEU A 52 8.92 -9.49 0.93
C LEU A 52 9.18 -10.48 2.06
N LYS A 53 8.19 -11.30 2.40
CA LYS A 53 8.32 -12.33 3.44
C LYS A 53 9.45 -13.31 3.12
N LYS A 54 9.55 -13.77 1.88
CA LYS A 54 10.59 -14.68 1.43
C LYS A 54 11.98 -14.05 1.54
N GLU A 55 12.15 -12.82 1.05
CA GLU A 55 13.43 -12.11 1.12
C GLU A 55 13.83 -11.82 2.57
N TYR A 56 12.90 -11.37 3.41
CA TYR A 56 13.15 -11.05 4.81
C TYR A 56 13.56 -12.26 5.64
N LEU A 57 12.95 -13.43 5.42
CA LEU A 57 13.32 -14.66 6.10
C LEU A 57 14.70 -15.19 5.65
N THR A 58 15.11 -14.87 4.44
CA THR A 58 16.40 -15.31 3.89
C THR A 58 17.55 -14.44 4.40
N ASP A 59 17.43 -13.13 4.34
CA ASP A 59 18.45 -12.18 4.81
C ASP A 59 17.84 -10.86 5.26
N PRO A 60 17.48 -10.72 6.55
CA PRO A 60 16.91 -9.49 7.08
C PRO A 60 17.85 -8.27 7.01
N ALA A 61 19.16 -8.51 6.92
CA ALA A 61 20.17 -7.44 6.88
C ALA A 61 20.43 -6.90 5.47
N ALA A 62 19.93 -7.59 4.43
CA ALA A 62 20.18 -7.20 3.04
C ALA A 62 19.51 -5.89 2.65
N PHE A 63 18.52 -5.42 3.39
CA PHE A 63 17.77 -4.21 3.09
C PHE A 63 17.28 -3.47 4.33
N LEU A 64 16.89 -2.22 4.14
CA LEU A 64 16.16 -1.44 5.13
C LEU A 64 14.66 -1.54 4.84
N LEU A 65 13.89 -1.93 5.84
CA LEU A 65 12.45 -1.91 5.79
C LEU A 65 11.93 -0.67 6.50
N VAL A 66 11.12 0.11 5.82
CA VAL A 66 10.61 1.40 6.34
C VAL A 66 9.08 1.41 6.29
N ASP A 67 8.48 1.54 7.45
CA ASP A 67 7.04 1.74 7.60
C ASP A 67 6.72 3.23 7.43
N THR A 68 5.88 3.55 6.45
CA THR A 68 5.47 4.93 6.14
C THR A 68 4.07 5.28 6.62
N ARG A 69 3.45 4.37 7.35
CA ARG A 69 2.10 4.60 7.90
C ARG A 69 2.14 5.61 9.05
N GLN A 70 0.98 6.09 9.43
CA GLN A 70 0.83 6.99 10.57
C GLN A 70 1.36 6.35 11.86
N GLU A 71 1.89 7.16 12.76
CA GLU A 71 2.50 6.74 14.03
C GLU A 71 1.65 5.73 14.82
N TRP A 72 0.35 5.98 14.94
CA TRP A 72 -0.55 5.07 15.66
C TRP A 72 -0.65 3.68 15.02
N SER A 73 -0.61 3.58 13.68
CA SER A 73 -0.62 2.31 12.97
C SER A 73 0.65 1.52 13.21
N TYR A 74 1.80 2.20 13.18
CA TYR A 74 3.09 1.62 13.51
C TYR A 74 3.14 1.09 14.94
N GLN A 75 2.68 1.87 15.90
CA GLN A 75 2.64 1.49 17.32
C GLN A 75 1.72 0.30 17.58
N MET A 76 0.60 0.20 16.87
CA MET A 76 -0.30 -0.94 17.03
C MET A 76 0.33 -2.25 16.54
N GLN A 77 0.90 -2.24 15.35
CA GLN A 77 1.55 -3.42 14.76
C GLN A 77 2.41 -3.02 13.57
N HIS A 78 3.65 -3.49 13.53
CA HIS A 78 4.58 -3.32 12.43
C HIS A 78 5.43 -4.57 12.21
N ILE A 79 6.12 -4.64 11.09
CA ILE A 79 7.06 -5.72 10.80
C ILE A 79 8.29 -5.54 11.69
N GLN A 80 8.67 -6.57 12.41
CA GLN A 80 9.81 -6.53 13.33
C GLN A 80 11.08 -6.06 12.59
N GLY A 81 11.77 -5.06 13.16
CA GLY A 81 12.97 -4.47 12.56
C GLY A 81 12.70 -3.38 11.52
N ALA A 82 11.44 -3.07 11.23
CA ALA A 82 11.11 -1.93 10.39
C ALA A 82 11.42 -0.61 11.11
N LEU A 83 12.04 0.30 10.37
CA LEU A 83 12.17 1.69 10.78
C LEU A 83 10.85 2.42 10.51
N HIS A 84 10.58 3.49 11.23
CA HIS A 84 9.35 4.27 11.03
C HIS A 84 9.66 5.69 10.60
N ILE A 85 8.86 6.17 9.66
CA ILE A 85 8.75 7.59 9.32
C ILE A 85 7.28 7.94 9.06
N ASP A 86 6.73 8.84 9.85
CA ASP A 86 5.38 9.34 9.61
C ASP A 86 5.39 10.25 8.36
N PHE A 87 4.91 9.69 7.27
CA PHE A 87 4.85 10.38 5.99
C PHE A 87 3.40 10.69 5.62
N ALA A 88 2.91 11.83 6.11
CA ALA A 88 1.63 12.33 5.62
C ALA A 88 1.77 12.73 4.13
N PRO A 89 0.96 12.18 3.22
CA PRO A 89 1.05 12.46 1.78
C PRO A 89 0.47 13.84 1.45
N THR A 90 1.03 14.87 2.07
CA THR A 90 0.71 16.27 1.79
C THR A 90 1.76 16.86 0.86
N TRP A 91 1.35 17.78 -0.01
CA TRP A 91 2.26 18.47 -0.91
C TRP A 91 3.41 19.19 -0.16
N TRP A 92 3.17 19.66 1.07
CA TRP A 92 4.18 20.24 1.96
C TRP A 92 5.33 19.27 2.26
N ASN A 93 5.02 18.02 2.53
CA ASN A 93 6.04 17.04 2.88
C ASN A 93 6.95 16.68 1.71
N GLN A 94 6.44 16.74 0.48
CA GLN A 94 7.26 16.48 -0.71
C GLN A 94 8.39 17.52 -0.88
N TYR A 95 8.17 18.74 -0.44
CA TYR A 95 9.11 19.85 -0.60
C TYR A 95 9.78 20.26 0.71
N SER A 96 9.38 19.70 1.84
CA SER A 96 9.93 20.06 3.15
C SER A 96 11.41 19.68 3.28
N PRO A 97 12.32 20.64 3.54
CA PRO A 97 13.71 20.33 3.84
C PRO A 97 13.87 19.45 5.08
N VAL A 98 12.97 19.60 6.04
CA VAL A 98 12.95 18.81 7.30
C VAL A 98 12.68 17.35 6.98
N THR A 99 11.62 17.05 6.24
CA THR A 99 11.28 15.67 5.84
C THR A 99 12.43 15.01 5.04
N ARG A 100 13.05 15.76 4.13
CA ARG A 100 14.23 15.27 3.38
C ARG A 100 15.41 14.95 4.29
N SER A 101 15.66 15.79 5.29
CA SER A 101 16.72 15.58 6.28
C SER A 101 16.47 14.35 7.13
N GLU A 102 15.23 14.15 7.57
CA GLU A 102 14.81 12.98 8.35
C GLU A 102 14.96 11.68 7.55
N ILE A 103 14.47 11.65 6.30
CA ILE A 103 14.64 10.51 5.40
C ILE A 103 16.13 10.21 5.21
N LYS A 104 16.95 11.22 4.94
CA LYS A 104 18.38 11.06 4.72
C LYS A 104 19.10 10.49 5.95
N LYS A 105 18.72 10.95 7.14
CA LYS A 105 19.23 10.46 8.42
C LYS A 105 18.81 9.00 8.66
N LEU A 106 17.55 8.68 8.38
CA LEU A 106 16.98 7.33 8.55
C LEU A 106 17.64 6.31 7.62
N LEU A 107 17.84 6.66 6.35
CA LEU A 107 18.43 5.77 5.35
C LEU A 107 19.96 5.60 5.52
N GLY A 108 20.61 6.53 6.20
CA GLY A 108 22.05 6.50 6.41
C GLY A 108 22.87 6.86 5.16
N PRO A 109 24.20 6.72 5.22
CA PRO A 109 25.11 7.16 4.15
C PRO A 109 25.26 6.17 2.99
N ASP A 110 24.88 4.90 3.19
CA ASP A 110 25.05 3.85 2.17
C ASP A 110 23.98 3.96 1.08
N LYS A 111 24.37 4.47 -0.08
CA LYS A 111 23.49 4.64 -1.24
C LYS A 111 23.19 3.36 -2.01
N ASN A 112 23.92 2.28 -1.74
CA ASN A 112 23.75 1.01 -2.43
C ASN A 112 22.79 0.07 -1.66
N LYS A 113 22.39 0.46 -0.46
CA LYS A 113 21.50 -0.34 0.35
C LYS A 113 20.10 -0.36 -0.24
N LYS A 114 19.55 -1.55 -0.43
CA LYS A 114 18.15 -1.73 -0.86
C LYS A 114 17.22 -1.22 0.23
N VAL A 115 16.27 -0.38 -0.15
CA VAL A 115 15.25 0.15 0.77
C VAL A 115 13.87 -0.28 0.30
N ILE A 116 13.06 -0.80 1.21
CA ILE A 116 11.69 -1.21 0.95
C ILE A 116 10.78 -0.37 1.85
N PHE A 117 9.84 0.34 1.23
CA PHE A 117 8.80 1.11 1.92
C PHE A 117 7.46 0.35 1.90
N TYR A 118 6.70 0.39 3.00
CA TYR A 118 5.36 -0.16 3.08
C TYR A 118 4.43 0.70 3.93
#